data_c4ffd4f5668a749c8ee1564b00038ca4
#
_entry.id   c4ffd4f5668a749c8ee1564b00038ca4
#
_cell.length_a   1.000
_cell.length_b   1.000
_cell.length_c   1.000
_cell.angle_alpha   90.00
_cell.angle_beta   90.00
_cell.angle_gamma   90.00
#
_symmetry.space_group_name_H-M   'P 1'
#
loop_
_entity.id
_entity.type
_entity.pdbx_description
1 polymer ?
#
loop_
_entity_poly.entity_id
_entity_poly.type
_entity_poly.pdbx_seq_one_letter_code
_entity_poly.pdbx_strand_id
1 'polypeptide(L)'
;MMKFSHALAVLVVGIAMCGCKAGSPSKAENTVVNEVKHEMTIGGKDIKNPIADTPDAVKEGGGHFQHHCQICHGLDGQNTGVPFAAKMDPPVADLSTKDVQDYTDGQLKWIIENGIKPSGMPGWKGILEDEEMWNIVHYIRHLPAKGSLGAPEIFKEEAEEHEHMQGAAGHEHHDTKTPAHKH
;
A
#
# COMPACT_ATOMS: atom_id res chain seq x y z
N MET A 1 48.07 29.53 17.60
CA MET A 1 46.96 29.14 16.72
C MET A 1 46.47 27.70 16.94
N MET A 2 46.58 27.11 18.15
CA MET A 2 46.24 25.70 18.38
C MET A 2 45.08 25.46 19.37
N LYS A 3 44.41 26.48 19.88
CA LYS A 3 43.33 26.33 20.91
C LYS A 3 41.92 26.23 20.32
N PHE A 4 41.69 26.62 19.08
CA PHE A 4 40.36 26.55 18.44
C PHE A 4 39.98 25.14 17.94
N SER A 5 40.98 24.31 17.59
CA SER A 5 40.75 22.96 17.04
C SER A 5 40.19 21.97 18.06
N HIS A 6 40.58 22.10 19.33
CA HIS A 6 40.12 21.17 20.38
C HIS A 6 38.70 21.45 20.87
N ALA A 7 38.27 22.72 20.84
CA ALA A 7 36.90 23.09 21.22
C ALA A 7 35.87 22.59 20.18
N LEU A 8 36.23 22.63 18.89
CA LEU A 8 35.38 22.13 17.81
C LEU A 8 35.25 20.60 17.84
N ALA A 9 36.36 19.89 18.13
CA ALA A 9 36.37 18.42 18.24
C ALA A 9 35.53 17.93 19.45
N VAL A 10 35.54 18.63 20.57
CA VAL A 10 34.73 18.29 21.76
C VAL A 10 33.24 18.54 21.50
N LEU A 11 32.88 19.58 20.73
CA LEU A 11 31.50 19.84 20.37
C LEU A 11 30.91 18.74 19.46
N VAL A 12 31.69 18.26 18.48
CA VAL A 12 31.25 17.21 17.55
C VAL A 12 31.09 15.87 18.27
N VAL A 13 31.99 15.53 19.22
CA VAL A 13 31.89 14.29 20.00
C VAL A 13 30.73 14.35 21.01
N GLY A 14 30.41 15.53 21.55
CA GLY A 14 29.28 15.71 22.46
C GLY A 14 27.91 15.48 21.81
N ILE A 15 27.77 15.79 20.52
CA ILE A 15 26.52 15.55 19.77
C ILE A 15 26.32 14.06 19.45
N ALA A 16 27.39 13.30 19.29
CA ALA A 16 27.32 11.88 18.99
C ALA A 16 26.90 10.99 20.19
N MET A 17 26.94 11.51 21.41
CA MET A 17 26.60 10.77 22.64
C MET A 17 25.18 11.02 23.15
N CYS A 18 24.42 11.95 22.59
CA CYS A 18 22.98 12.05 22.83
C CYS A 18 22.28 10.94 22.04
N GLY A 19 22.20 9.76 22.63
CA GLY A 19 21.40 8.64 22.15
C GLY A 19 19.93 9.07 22.10
N CYS A 20 19.50 9.64 20.98
CA CYS A 20 18.09 9.89 20.72
C CYS A 20 17.39 8.54 20.71
N LYS A 21 16.59 8.25 21.74
CA LYS A 21 15.48 7.31 21.58
C LYS A 21 14.67 7.83 20.40
N ALA A 22 14.71 7.13 19.29
CA ALA A 22 13.85 7.41 18.14
C ALA A 22 12.41 7.19 18.59
N GLY A 23 11.77 8.24 19.07
CA GLY A 23 10.33 8.28 19.25
C GLY A 23 9.66 8.31 17.88
N SER A 24 8.43 7.82 17.79
CA SER A 24 7.65 7.96 16.55
C SER A 24 7.62 9.45 16.17
N PRO A 25 7.89 9.78 14.89
CA PRO A 25 7.96 11.16 14.45
C PRO A 25 6.64 11.89 14.72
N SER A 26 6.73 13.16 15.11
CA SER A 26 5.57 14.00 15.33
C SER A 26 4.80 14.24 14.03
N LYS A 27 3.52 14.67 14.12
CA LYS A 27 2.73 15.01 12.93
C LYS A 27 3.42 16.06 12.06
N ALA A 28 4.12 17.03 12.66
CA ALA A 28 4.86 18.06 11.92
C ALA A 28 6.08 17.50 11.20
N GLU A 29 6.82 16.58 11.83
CA GLU A 29 7.95 15.90 11.20
C GLU A 29 7.49 15.00 10.04
N ASN A 30 6.37 14.27 10.22
CA ASN A 30 5.78 13.49 9.15
C ASN A 30 5.35 14.34 7.95
N THR A 31 4.78 15.54 8.20
CA THR A 31 4.39 16.46 7.13
C THR A 31 5.62 16.92 6.33
N VAL A 32 6.69 17.34 7.01
CA VAL A 32 7.94 17.78 6.34
C VAL A 32 8.59 16.61 5.58
N VAL A 33 8.62 15.41 6.18
CA VAL A 33 9.17 14.22 5.50
C VAL A 33 8.35 13.86 4.27
N ASN A 34 7.02 13.97 4.33
CA ASN A 34 6.16 13.70 3.18
C ASN A 34 6.37 14.74 2.07
N GLU A 35 6.40 16.03 2.40
CA GLU A 35 6.70 17.09 1.43
C GLU A 35 8.07 16.87 0.74
N VAL A 36 9.10 16.53 1.52
CA VAL A 36 10.43 16.23 0.96
C VAL A 36 10.40 15.01 0.05
N LYS A 37 9.67 13.95 0.40
CA LYS A 37 9.51 12.78 -0.47
C LYS A 37 8.79 13.15 -1.76
N HIS A 38 7.70 13.92 -1.68
CA HIS A 38 6.95 14.37 -2.85
C HIS A 38 7.79 15.26 -3.78
N GLU A 39 8.70 16.07 -3.22
CA GLU A 39 9.48 17.02 -4.00
C GLU A 39 10.80 16.45 -4.56
N MET A 40 11.47 15.57 -3.80
CA MET A 40 12.85 15.20 -4.08
C MET A 40 13.09 13.77 -4.56
N THR A 41 12.20 12.84 -4.27
CA THR A 41 12.42 11.41 -4.52
C THR A 41 11.53 10.79 -5.59
N ILE A 42 10.38 11.40 -5.87
CA ILE A 42 9.41 10.93 -6.86
C ILE A 42 9.47 11.87 -8.07
N GLY A 43 9.84 11.32 -9.22
CA GLY A 43 9.89 12.08 -10.47
C GLY A 43 8.51 12.38 -11.05
N GLY A 44 8.50 13.13 -12.16
CA GLY A 44 7.28 13.36 -12.93
C GLY A 44 6.40 14.52 -12.46
N LYS A 45 6.80 15.32 -11.46
CA LYS A 45 5.97 16.36 -10.84
C LYS A 45 5.33 17.32 -11.86
N ASP A 46 6.10 17.72 -12.87
CA ASP A 46 5.65 18.70 -13.88
C ASP A 46 5.00 18.03 -15.11
N ILE A 47 4.94 16.70 -15.14
CA ILE A 47 4.35 15.95 -16.25
C ILE A 47 2.84 15.90 -16.03
N LYS A 48 2.10 16.37 -17.04
CA LYS A 48 0.64 16.28 -17.03
C LYS A 48 0.20 15.01 -17.75
N ASN A 49 -0.92 14.45 -17.30
CA ASN A 49 -1.57 13.35 -18.02
C ASN A 49 -1.95 13.83 -19.44
N PRO A 50 -1.42 13.19 -20.49
CA PRO A 50 -1.74 13.57 -21.87
C PRO A 50 -3.12 13.06 -22.31
N ILE A 51 -3.71 12.13 -21.57
CA ILE A 51 -5.02 11.54 -21.86
C ILE A 51 -6.08 12.39 -21.18
N ALA A 52 -7.16 12.69 -21.91
CA ALA A 52 -8.29 13.41 -21.35
C ALA A 52 -8.98 12.56 -20.26
N ASP A 53 -9.38 13.23 -19.18
CA ASP A 53 -10.19 12.61 -18.13
C ASP A 53 -11.61 12.37 -18.63
N THR A 54 -11.88 11.17 -19.09
CA THR A 54 -13.17 10.74 -19.63
C THR A 54 -13.66 9.48 -18.94
N PRO A 55 -14.98 9.20 -18.93
CA PRO A 55 -15.51 7.94 -18.39
C PRO A 55 -14.87 6.68 -19.00
N ASP A 56 -14.53 6.73 -20.29
CA ASP A 56 -13.88 5.60 -20.98
C ASP A 56 -12.45 5.39 -20.49
N ALA A 57 -11.65 6.47 -20.34
CA ALA A 57 -10.30 6.41 -19.79
C ALA A 57 -10.30 5.88 -18.36
N VAL A 58 -11.24 6.33 -17.52
CA VAL A 58 -11.40 5.83 -16.14
C VAL A 58 -11.77 4.37 -16.13
N LYS A 59 -12.68 3.92 -16.99
CA LYS A 59 -13.10 2.53 -17.11
C LYS A 59 -11.96 1.63 -17.56
N GLU A 60 -11.19 2.05 -18.55
CA GLU A 60 -10.03 1.32 -19.05
C GLU A 60 -8.94 1.21 -17.97
N GLY A 61 -8.65 2.32 -17.29
CA GLY A 61 -7.75 2.34 -16.14
C GLY A 61 -8.22 1.40 -15.02
N GLY A 62 -9.52 1.32 -14.77
CA GLY A 62 -10.12 0.39 -13.82
C GLY A 62 -9.88 -1.08 -14.23
N GLY A 63 -9.97 -1.40 -15.53
CA GLY A 63 -9.65 -2.74 -16.05
C GLY A 63 -8.20 -3.11 -15.80
N HIS A 64 -7.24 -2.25 -16.14
CA HIS A 64 -5.83 -2.47 -15.88
C HIS A 64 -5.53 -2.55 -14.37
N PHE A 65 -6.15 -1.68 -13.56
CA PHE A 65 -6.03 -1.71 -12.11
C PHE A 65 -6.49 -3.04 -11.53
N GLN A 66 -7.62 -3.57 -12.00
CA GLN A 66 -8.15 -4.86 -11.60
C GLN A 66 -7.19 -6.00 -11.89
N HIS A 67 -6.51 -5.99 -13.03
CA HIS A 67 -5.60 -7.07 -13.41
C HIS A 67 -4.24 -7.02 -12.68
N HIS A 68 -3.76 -5.83 -12.32
CA HIS A 68 -2.38 -5.63 -11.89
C HIS A 68 -2.21 -5.10 -10.47
N CYS A 69 -3.19 -4.33 -9.97
CA CYS A 69 -3.03 -3.57 -8.73
C CYS A 69 -3.91 -4.09 -7.59
N GLN A 70 -5.10 -4.64 -7.90
CA GLN A 70 -6.10 -5.04 -6.92
C GLN A 70 -5.60 -6.06 -5.91
N ILE A 71 -4.68 -6.94 -6.31
CA ILE A 71 -4.12 -7.99 -5.44
C ILE A 71 -3.53 -7.39 -4.15
N CYS A 72 -2.97 -6.18 -4.23
CA CYS A 72 -2.40 -5.47 -3.10
C CYS A 72 -3.29 -4.33 -2.61
N HIS A 73 -3.93 -3.58 -3.53
CA HIS A 73 -4.66 -2.36 -3.19
C HIS A 73 -6.18 -2.55 -2.99
N GLY A 74 -6.71 -3.76 -3.23
CA GLY A 74 -8.15 -3.98 -3.27
C GLY A 74 -8.78 -3.40 -4.55
N LEU A 75 -10.00 -3.83 -4.88
CA LEU A 75 -10.71 -3.34 -6.08
C LEU A 75 -11.01 -1.83 -6.01
N ASP A 76 -11.23 -1.32 -4.82
CA ASP A 76 -11.52 0.08 -4.56
C ASP A 76 -10.27 0.94 -4.30
N GLY A 77 -9.08 0.37 -4.42
CA GLY A 77 -7.82 1.05 -4.11
C GLY A 77 -7.58 1.35 -2.62
N GLN A 78 -8.45 0.85 -1.74
CA GLN A 78 -8.47 1.17 -0.31
C GLN A 78 -8.21 -0.04 0.57
N ASN A 79 -7.55 -1.05 0.01
CA ASN A 79 -7.18 -2.30 0.67
C ASN A 79 -8.38 -3.12 1.18
N THR A 80 -9.60 -2.86 0.67
CA THR A 80 -10.79 -3.61 1.08
C THR A 80 -10.66 -5.07 0.67
N GLY A 81 -10.81 -5.98 1.64
CA GLY A 81 -10.69 -7.42 1.42
C GLY A 81 -9.27 -7.93 1.16
N VAL A 82 -8.23 -7.13 1.42
CA VAL A 82 -6.83 -7.54 1.28
C VAL A 82 -6.23 -7.83 2.66
N PRO A 83 -6.20 -9.10 3.10
CA PRO A 83 -5.91 -9.45 4.50
C PRO A 83 -4.46 -9.19 4.92
N PHE A 84 -3.53 -9.11 3.98
CA PHE A 84 -2.11 -8.87 4.26
C PHE A 84 -1.68 -7.40 4.14
N ALA A 85 -2.50 -6.52 3.54
CA ALA A 85 -2.12 -5.15 3.24
C ALA A 85 -1.56 -4.38 4.45
N ALA A 86 -2.21 -4.49 5.60
CA ALA A 86 -1.78 -3.85 6.85
C ALA A 86 -0.61 -4.56 7.54
N LYS A 87 -0.24 -5.77 7.10
CA LYS A 87 0.84 -6.57 7.69
C LYS A 87 2.15 -6.43 6.93
N MET A 88 2.15 -5.79 5.78
CA MET A 88 3.37 -5.48 5.04
C MET A 88 4.16 -4.37 5.74
N ASP A 89 5.46 -4.31 5.51
CA ASP A 89 6.35 -3.28 6.03
C ASP A 89 7.15 -2.63 4.88
N PRO A 90 6.82 -1.38 4.51
CA PRO A 90 5.67 -0.58 4.98
C PRO A 90 4.32 -1.17 4.54
N PRO A 91 3.22 -0.86 5.25
CA PRO A 91 1.88 -1.26 4.86
C PRO A 91 1.52 -0.79 3.45
N VAL A 92 0.69 -1.56 2.75
CA VAL A 92 0.17 -1.15 1.45
C VAL A 92 -0.65 0.14 1.59
N ALA A 93 -0.32 1.15 0.80
CA ALA A 93 -0.98 2.45 0.86
C ALA A 93 -2.46 2.34 0.47
N ASP A 94 -3.33 2.99 1.23
CA ASP A 94 -4.69 3.31 0.83
C ASP A 94 -4.62 4.50 -0.15
N LEU A 95 -4.98 4.25 -1.42
CA LEU A 95 -4.83 5.20 -2.51
C LEU A 95 -5.81 6.36 -2.44
N SER A 96 -6.87 6.27 -1.62
CA SER A 96 -7.84 7.35 -1.42
C SER A 96 -7.37 8.40 -0.42
N THR A 97 -6.28 8.15 0.30
CA THR A 97 -5.79 9.07 1.33
C THR A 97 -5.29 10.39 0.72
N LYS A 98 -5.41 11.45 1.50
CA LYS A 98 -4.91 12.76 1.08
C LYS A 98 -3.44 12.73 0.68
N ASP A 99 -2.61 11.98 1.41
CA ASP A 99 -1.18 11.86 1.13
C ASP A 99 -0.90 11.29 -0.27
N VAL A 100 -1.71 10.35 -0.75
CA VAL A 100 -1.61 9.80 -2.11
C VAL A 100 -2.26 10.74 -3.13
N GLN A 101 -3.41 11.31 -2.80
CA GLN A 101 -4.14 12.19 -3.71
C GLN A 101 -3.46 13.56 -3.92
N ASP A 102 -2.54 13.97 -3.06
CA ASP A 102 -1.72 15.18 -3.21
C ASP A 102 -0.58 15.01 -4.25
N TYR A 103 -0.20 13.78 -4.62
CA TYR A 103 0.72 13.58 -5.75
C TYR A 103 0.12 14.11 -7.05
N THR A 104 0.96 14.72 -7.91
CA THR A 104 0.52 15.06 -9.27
C THR A 104 0.29 13.79 -10.09
N ASP A 105 -0.43 13.89 -11.20
CA ASP A 105 -0.66 12.75 -12.09
C ASP A 105 0.64 12.17 -12.61
N GLY A 106 1.60 13.04 -12.95
CA GLY A 106 2.92 12.61 -13.38
C GLY A 106 3.71 11.89 -12.29
N GLN A 107 3.53 12.28 -11.02
CA GLN A 107 4.15 11.57 -9.90
C GLN A 107 3.49 10.20 -9.68
N LEU A 108 2.17 10.09 -9.77
CA LEU A 108 1.46 8.81 -9.70
C LEU A 108 1.89 7.88 -10.84
N LYS A 109 1.95 8.40 -12.07
CA LYS A 109 2.46 7.65 -13.23
C LYS A 109 3.89 7.18 -13.00
N TRP A 110 4.77 8.06 -12.51
CA TRP A 110 6.15 7.71 -12.21
C TRP A 110 6.25 6.60 -11.16
N ILE A 111 5.41 6.64 -10.12
CA ILE A 111 5.32 5.59 -9.09
C ILE A 111 4.90 4.26 -9.72
N ILE A 112 3.90 4.26 -10.57
CA ILE A 112 3.45 3.05 -11.28
C ILE A 112 4.59 2.50 -12.14
N GLU A 113 5.24 3.36 -12.93
CA GLU A 113 6.31 2.97 -13.83
C GLU A 113 7.52 2.37 -13.11
N ASN A 114 7.95 2.96 -11.98
CA ASN A 114 9.21 2.64 -11.33
C ASN A 114 9.07 1.81 -10.04
N GLY A 115 7.87 1.76 -9.47
CA GLY A 115 7.64 1.17 -8.15
C GLY A 115 8.20 2.02 -7.01
N ILE A 116 8.10 1.51 -5.80
CA ILE A 116 8.60 2.16 -4.58
C ILE A 116 9.53 1.21 -3.83
N LYS A 117 10.81 1.58 -3.72
CA LYS A 117 11.77 0.85 -2.89
C LYS A 117 11.91 1.55 -1.53
N PRO A 118 11.95 0.83 -0.40
CA PRO A 118 12.00 -0.63 -0.24
C PRO A 118 10.62 -1.31 -0.08
N SER A 119 9.51 -0.66 -0.45
CA SER A 119 8.19 -1.30 -0.38
C SER A 119 8.08 -2.49 -1.35
N GLY A 120 7.07 -3.32 -1.17
CA GLY A 120 6.78 -4.43 -2.07
C GLY A 120 6.14 -4.02 -3.41
N MET A 121 5.92 -2.71 -3.67
CA MET A 121 5.30 -2.24 -4.91
C MET A 121 6.29 -2.35 -6.07
N PRO A 122 6.03 -3.21 -7.08
CA PRO A 122 6.89 -3.35 -8.25
C PRO A 122 6.73 -2.16 -9.20
N GLY A 123 7.72 -1.96 -10.09
CA GLY A 123 7.57 -1.06 -11.23
C GLY A 123 6.99 -1.81 -12.44
N TRP A 124 6.17 -1.13 -13.22
CA TRP A 124 5.46 -1.68 -14.37
C TRP A 124 6.08 -1.28 -15.71
N LYS A 125 7.23 -0.61 -15.70
CA LYS A 125 7.97 -0.23 -16.90
C LYS A 125 8.29 -1.45 -17.77
N GLY A 126 7.88 -1.40 -19.03
CA GLY A 126 8.07 -2.49 -19.98
C GLY A 126 7.12 -3.68 -19.79
N ILE A 127 6.15 -3.57 -18.90
CA ILE A 127 5.04 -4.52 -18.70
C ILE A 127 3.74 -3.85 -19.16
N LEU A 128 3.51 -2.62 -18.71
CA LEU A 128 2.39 -1.78 -19.13
C LEU A 128 2.89 -0.71 -20.11
N GLU A 129 2.04 -0.41 -21.08
CA GLU A 129 2.26 0.71 -21.99
C GLU A 129 2.00 2.05 -21.27
N ASP A 130 2.57 3.12 -21.80
CA ASP A 130 2.42 4.46 -21.21
C ASP A 130 0.95 4.88 -21.08
N GLU A 131 0.14 4.60 -22.09
CA GLU A 131 -1.28 4.91 -22.11
C GLU A 131 -2.04 4.18 -21.00
N GLU A 132 -1.76 2.88 -20.79
CA GLU A 132 -2.37 2.07 -19.74
C GLU A 132 -2.07 2.63 -18.36
N MET A 133 -0.81 3.05 -18.12
CA MET A 133 -0.41 3.65 -16.85
C MET A 133 -1.11 5.01 -16.61
N TRP A 134 -1.31 5.82 -17.64
CA TRP A 134 -2.03 7.08 -17.55
C TRP A 134 -3.53 6.86 -17.29
N ASN A 135 -4.14 5.84 -17.89
CA ASN A 135 -5.52 5.46 -17.62
C ASN A 135 -5.69 4.95 -16.18
N ILE A 136 -4.72 4.20 -15.65
CA ILE A 136 -4.69 3.81 -14.22
C ILE A 136 -4.67 5.05 -13.31
N VAL A 137 -3.93 6.11 -13.66
CA VAL A 137 -3.94 7.36 -12.89
C VAL A 137 -5.34 7.97 -12.86
N HIS A 138 -6.06 7.99 -13.98
CA HIS A 138 -7.46 8.46 -14.00
C HIS A 138 -8.35 7.61 -13.08
N TYR A 139 -8.22 6.29 -13.10
CA TYR A 139 -8.96 5.43 -12.17
C TYR A 139 -8.65 5.76 -10.70
N ILE A 140 -7.38 5.97 -10.35
CA ILE A 140 -6.97 6.36 -8.98
C ILE A 140 -7.60 7.69 -8.56
N ARG A 141 -7.78 8.64 -9.48
CA ARG A 141 -8.49 9.92 -9.21
C ARG A 141 -9.98 9.74 -8.98
N HIS A 142 -10.58 8.71 -9.55
CA HIS A 142 -12.01 8.41 -9.50
C HIS A 142 -12.34 7.16 -8.69
N LEU A 143 -11.52 6.82 -7.68
CA LEU A 143 -11.74 5.62 -6.88
C LEU A 143 -13.16 5.56 -6.31
N PRO A 144 -13.80 4.39 -6.34
CA PRO A 144 -15.13 4.20 -5.79
C PRO A 144 -15.14 4.35 -4.26
N ALA A 145 -16.32 4.46 -3.68
CA ALA A 145 -16.48 4.46 -2.22
C ALA A 145 -15.92 3.14 -1.62
N LYS A 146 -15.34 3.24 -0.44
CA LYS A 146 -14.72 2.11 0.24
C LYS A 146 -15.68 0.93 0.40
N GLY A 147 -15.23 -0.23 -0.05
CA GLY A 147 -15.98 -1.48 0.05
C GLY A 147 -17.11 -1.62 -0.99
N SER A 148 -17.33 -0.63 -1.88
CA SER A 148 -18.42 -0.68 -2.88
C SER A 148 -18.23 -1.78 -3.92
N LEU A 149 -16.99 -2.18 -4.20
CA LEU A 149 -16.65 -3.26 -5.14
C LEU A 149 -16.43 -4.61 -4.46
N GLY A 150 -16.41 -4.63 -3.12
CA GLY A 150 -16.14 -5.83 -2.34
C GLY A 150 -14.67 -6.25 -2.32
N ALA A 151 -14.42 -7.47 -1.85
CA ALA A 151 -13.09 -8.06 -1.84
C ALA A 151 -12.68 -8.52 -3.25
N PRO A 152 -11.36 -8.49 -3.58
CA PRO A 152 -10.85 -9.11 -4.79
C PRO A 152 -11.29 -10.57 -4.94
N GLU A 153 -11.60 -11.01 -6.17
CA GLU A 153 -12.10 -12.37 -6.46
C GLU A 153 -11.18 -13.46 -5.90
N ILE A 154 -9.87 -13.30 -6.02
CA ILE A 154 -8.87 -14.26 -5.53
C ILE A 154 -8.99 -14.55 -4.03
N PHE A 155 -9.51 -13.61 -3.23
CA PHE A 155 -9.72 -13.81 -1.79
C PHE A 155 -11.10 -14.34 -1.46
N LYS A 156 -12.05 -14.32 -2.41
CA LYS A 156 -13.37 -14.90 -2.25
C LYS A 156 -13.32 -16.42 -2.36
N GLU A 157 -12.57 -16.94 -3.33
CA GLU A 157 -12.38 -18.39 -3.51
C GLU A 157 -11.74 -19.04 -2.28
N GLU A 158 -10.69 -18.41 -1.71
CA GLU A 158 -10.06 -18.89 -0.48
C GLU A 158 -11.03 -18.92 0.73
N ALA A 159 -11.93 -17.93 0.84
CA ALA A 159 -12.89 -17.88 1.93
C ALA A 159 -13.94 -18.99 1.79
N GLU A 160 -14.40 -19.29 0.59
CA GLU A 160 -15.37 -20.36 0.32
C GLU A 160 -14.76 -21.75 0.58
N GLU A 161 -13.50 -21.98 0.22
CA GLU A 161 -12.79 -23.23 0.52
C GLU A 161 -12.63 -23.45 2.03
N HIS A 162 -12.34 -22.39 2.79
CA HIS A 162 -12.21 -22.47 4.23
C HIS A 162 -13.55 -22.74 4.94
N GLU A 163 -14.66 -22.21 4.46
CA GLU A 163 -15.99 -22.52 4.99
C GLU A 163 -16.38 -23.98 4.73
N HIS A 164 -16.08 -24.50 3.54
CA HIS A 164 -16.33 -25.91 3.21
C HIS A 164 -15.50 -26.88 4.06
N MET A 165 -14.26 -26.57 4.37
CA MET A 165 -13.42 -27.41 5.24
C MET A 165 -13.87 -27.39 6.69
N GLN A 166 -14.38 -26.27 7.22
CA GLN A 166 -14.89 -26.18 8.59
C GLN A 166 -16.26 -26.84 8.75
N GLY A 167 -17.10 -26.81 7.70
CA GLY A 167 -18.38 -27.50 7.68
C GLY A 167 -18.25 -29.03 7.67
N ALA A 168 -17.20 -29.58 7.07
CA ALA A 168 -16.95 -31.02 7.01
C ALA A 168 -16.37 -31.59 8.32
N ALA A 169 -15.75 -30.80 9.17
CA ALA A 169 -15.17 -31.24 10.45
C ALA A 169 -16.17 -31.28 11.62
N GLY A 170 -17.43 -30.83 11.40
CA GLY A 170 -18.45 -30.69 12.43
C GLY A 170 -19.35 -31.91 12.67
N HIS A 171 -19.19 -33.02 11.95
CA HIS A 171 -20.07 -34.18 12.02
C HIS A 171 -19.35 -35.50 12.38
N GLU A 172 -18.67 -35.54 13.52
CA GLU A 172 -18.37 -36.81 14.19
C GLU A 172 -18.59 -36.68 15.70
N HIS A 173 -19.88 -36.61 16.11
CA HIS A 173 -20.26 -36.97 17.47
C HIS A 173 -20.34 -38.51 17.54
N HIS A 174 -19.26 -39.12 17.96
CA HIS A 174 -19.27 -40.55 18.32
C HIS A 174 -19.86 -40.70 19.73
N ASP A 175 -21.15 -41.06 19.77
CA ASP A 175 -21.84 -41.51 21.00
C ASP A 175 -21.22 -42.83 21.47
N THR A 176 -20.24 -42.78 22.37
CA THR A 176 -19.80 -43.95 23.13
C THR A 176 -20.66 -44.11 24.38
N LYS A 177 -21.71 -44.89 24.27
CA LYS A 177 -22.46 -45.49 25.40
C LYS A 177 -21.50 -46.33 26.26
N THR A 178 -21.20 -45.87 27.46
CA THR A 178 -20.51 -46.65 28.49
C THR A 178 -21.51 -47.62 29.13
N PRO A 179 -21.25 -48.92 29.18
CA PRO A 179 -22.11 -49.85 29.90
C PRO A 179 -21.86 -49.77 31.44
N ALA A 180 -22.95 -49.67 32.18
CA ALA A 180 -22.93 -49.70 33.64
C ALA A 180 -22.49 -51.08 34.17
N HIS A 181 -21.43 -51.13 34.93
CA HIS A 181 -21.11 -52.29 35.78
C HIS A 181 -21.81 -52.13 37.15
N LYS A 182 -22.71 -53.07 37.43
CA LYS A 182 -23.24 -53.35 38.80
C LYS A 182 -22.23 -54.27 39.51
N HIS A 183 -21.81 -53.82 40.68
CA HIS A 183 -21.58 -54.69 41.88
C HIS A 183 -21.75 -53.82 43.11
#